data_ce875d91af4799d9a2247603f1aed16c
#
_entry.id   ce875d91af4799d9a2247603f1aed16c
#
_cell.length_a   1.000
_cell.length_b   1.000
_cell.length_c   1.000
_cell.angle_alpha   90.00
_cell.angle_beta   90.00
_cell.angle_gamma   90.00
#
_symmetry.space_group_name_H-M   'P 1'
#
loop_
_entity.id
_entity.type
_entity.pdbx_description
1 polymer ?
#
loop_
_entity_poly.entity_id
_entity_poly.type
_entity_poly.pdbx_seq_one_letter_code
_entity_poly.pdbx_strand_id
1 'polypeptide(L)'
;LINDLKDKKFDKVFIFSSSLRFYMAAKISGIKDINCYKLLKKKNQHIIETAKKFISNTLEVDVRENPTINLKQDSVDQAKKNYSINSDEINIVLGTGGSGETKRVSSKIFIEVMKNTLKKGKCKFFIATGNAKEEIEILDQILKSDLKEYCIPLNNLNISKIIPIIKNCNIAICND
;
A
#
# COMPACT_ATOMS: atom_id res chain seq x y z
N LEU A 1 12.41 20.64 4.28
CA LEU A 1 12.54 19.64 5.36
C LEU A 1 13.34 20.17 6.56
N ILE A 2 14.62 20.63 6.38
CA ILE A 2 15.43 21.13 7.52
C ILE A 2 14.77 22.36 8.15
N ASN A 3 14.33 23.32 7.36
CA ASN A 3 13.64 24.51 7.86
C ASN A 3 12.34 24.15 8.58
N ASP A 4 11.52 23.28 7.99
CA ASP A 4 10.27 22.82 8.57
C ASP A 4 10.48 22.11 9.93
N LEU A 5 11.59 21.35 10.06
CA LEU A 5 11.95 20.71 11.32
C LEU A 5 12.43 21.73 12.38
N LYS A 6 13.19 22.77 11.96
CA LYS A 6 13.63 23.85 12.85
C LYS A 6 12.46 24.66 13.39
N ASP A 7 11.51 25.00 12.53
CA ASP A 7 10.36 25.82 12.88
C ASP A 7 9.45 25.14 13.91
N LYS A 8 9.37 23.79 13.87
CA LYS A 8 8.52 23.02 14.77
C LYS A 8 9.16 22.68 16.11
N LYS A 9 10.47 22.91 16.30
CA LYS A 9 11.23 22.74 17.56
C LYS A 9 10.98 21.40 18.25
N PHE A 10 11.10 20.30 17.49
CA PHE A 10 10.93 18.97 18.07
C PHE A 10 12.06 18.61 19.05
N ASP A 11 11.74 18.04 20.20
CA ASP A 11 12.68 17.54 21.18
C ASP A 11 13.25 16.18 20.78
N LYS A 12 12.41 15.34 20.17
CA LYS A 12 12.72 13.94 19.81
C LYS A 12 12.20 13.61 18.43
N VAL A 13 12.93 12.76 17.69
CA VAL A 13 12.52 12.22 16.40
C VAL A 13 12.77 10.72 16.29
N PHE A 14 11.84 10.02 15.64
CA PHE A 14 11.97 8.61 15.27
C PHE A 14 12.05 8.49 13.76
N ILE A 15 13.17 7.95 13.25
CA ILE A 15 13.42 7.78 11.82
C ILE A 15 13.39 6.30 11.48
N PHE A 16 12.29 5.84 10.88
CA PHE A 16 12.10 4.46 10.43
C PHE A 16 12.86 4.19 9.13
N SER A 17 14.12 4.58 9.10
CA SER A 17 15.01 4.43 7.97
C SER A 17 16.46 4.34 8.44
N SER A 18 17.30 3.63 7.68
CA SER A 18 18.75 3.61 7.85
C SER A 18 19.49 4.69 7.05
N SER A 19 18.76 5.67 6.52
CA SER A 19 19.30 6.74 5.67
C SER A 19 20.06 7.79 6.48
N LEU A 20 21.35 7.91 6.21
CA LEU A 20 22.20 8.96 6.79
C LEU A 20 21.68 10.37 6.48
N ARG A 21 21.03 10.55 5.32
CA ARG A 21 20.45 11.84 4.91
C ARG A 21 19.39 12.34 5.90
N PHE A 22 18.48 11.48 6.32
CA PHE A 22 17.45 11.86 7.28
C PHE A 22 18.02 12.11 8.68
N TYR A 23 18.99 11.29 9.10
CA TYR A 23 19.69 11.50 10.35
C TYR A 23 20.40 12.87 10.38
N MET A 24 21.15 13.21 9.32
CA MET A 24 21.85 14.49 9.21
C MET A 24 20.86 15.67 9.15
N ALA A 25 19.75 15.53 8.44
CA ALA A 25 18.71 16.58 8.40
C ALA A 25 18.16 16.87 9.81
N ALA A 26 17.84 15.84 10.59
CA ALA A 26 17.40 16.00 11.97
C ALA A 26 18.46 16.66 12.86
N LYS A 27 19.73 16.25 12.72
CA LYS A 27 20.85 16.80 13.50
C LYS A 27 21.09 18.29 13.18
N ILE A 28 21.09 18.67 11.91
CA ILE A 28 21.25 20.07 11.45
C ILE A 28 20.06 20.93 11.90
N SER A 29 18.89 20.32 12.06
CA SER A 29 17.69 21.03 12.55
C SER A 29 17.72 21.29 14.07
N GLY A 30 18.76 20.82 14.80
CA GLY A 30 18.93 21.07 16.22
C GLY A 30 18.17 20.07 17.12
N ILE A 31 17.63 19.00 16.59
CA ILE A 31 16.97 17.97 17.39
C ILE A 31 18.01 17.18 18.18
N LYS A 32 17.83 17.08 19.49
CA LYS A 32 18.81 16.47 20.39
C LYS A 32 18.65 14.96 20.50
N ASP A 33 17.42 14.47 20.59
CA ASP A 33 17.11 13.05 20.74
C ASP A 33 16.69 12.44 19.38
N ILE A 34 17.66 11.85 18.69
CA ILE A 34 17.46 11.28 17.35
C ILE A 34 17.56 9.77 17.42
N ASN A 35 16.44 9.12 17.22
CA ASN A 35 16.32 7.66 17.17
C ASN A 35 16.13 7.22 15.71
N CYS A 36 17.00 6.33 15.21
CA CYS A 36 16.91 5.82 13.84
C CYS A 36 17.30 4.34 13.76
N TYR A 37 16.93 3.69 12.66
CA TYR A 37 17.47 2.37 12.37
C TYR A 37 19.00 2.42 12.30
N LYS A 38 19.66 1.30 12.62
CA LYS A 38 21.12 1.21 12.52
C LYS A 38 21.55 1.63 11.11
N LEU A 39 22.32 2.72 11.04
CA LEU A 39 22.84 3.27 9.78
C LEU A 39 23.69 2.21 9.08
N LEU A 40 23.56 2.13 7.75
CA LEU A 40 24.36 1.27 6.88
C LEU A 40 24.19 -0.25 7.07
N LYS A 41 23.28 -0.72 7.90
CA LYS A 41 22.97 -2.15 8.02
C LYS A 41 21.69 -2.49 7.28
N LYS A 42 21.81 -3.24 6.16
CA LYS A 42 20.68 -3.97 5.58
C LYS A 42 20.35 -5.15 6.50
N LYS A 43 19.13 -5.21 7.01
CA LYS A 43 18.63 -6.37 7.75
C LYS A 43 17.71 -7.17 6.83
N ASN A 44 17.94 -8.49 6.74
CA ASN A 44 17.01 -9.44 6.12
C ASN A 44 15.84 -9.75 7.07
N GLN A 45 15.13 -8.72 7.54
CA GLN A 45 13.96 -8.87 8.41
C GLN A 45 12.79 -8.12 7.78
N HIS A 46 11.60 -8.66 7.96
CA HIS A 46 10.38 -8.01 7.53
C HIS A 46 10.28 -6.60 8.15
N ILE A 47 9.83 -5.62 7.37
CA ILE A 47 9.82 -4.22 7.78
C ILE A 47 9.00 -3.98 9.05
N ILE A 48 7.88 -4.68 9.22
CA ILE A 48 7.01 -4.60 10.40
C ILE A 48 7.78 -5.06 11.64
N GLU A 49 8.48 -6.20 11.58
CA GLU A 49 9.25 -6.73 12.70
C GLU A 49 10.44 -5.82 13.06
N THR A 50 11.04 -5.20 12.04
CA THR A 50 12.09 -4.21 12.26
C THR A 50 11.54 -2.97 12.98
N ALA A 51 10.36 -2.49 12.57
CA ALA A 51 9.71 -1.35 13.21
C ALA A 51 9.28 -1.66 14.64
N LYS A 52 8.68 -2.82 14.90
CA LYS A 52 8.31 -3.26 16.26
C LYS A 52 9.51 -3.28 17.19
N LYS A 53 10.59 -3.96 16.78
CA LYS A 53 11.83 -4.03 17.58
C LYS A 53 12.45 -2.66 17.82
N PHE A 54 12.39 -1.76 16.84
CA PHE A 54 12.89 -0.41 16.99
C PHE A 54 12.09 0.37 18.04
N ILE A 55 10.76 0.33 17.96
CA ILE A 55 9.88 1.00 18.93
C ILE A 55 10.07 0.39 20.32
N SER A 56 10.03 -0.94 20.43
CA SER A 56 10.18 -1.63 21.71
C SER A 56 11.49 -1.27 22.41
N ASN A 57 12.60 -1.26 21.67
CA ASN A 57 13.92 -0.95 22.22
C ASN A 57 14.11 0.53 22.57
N THR A 58 13.40 1.44 21.87
CA THR A 58 13.59 2.88 22.05
C THR A 58 12.67 3.46 23.13
N LEU A 59 11.47 2.88 23.27
CA LEU A 59 10.48 3.34 24.24
C LEU A 59 10.33 2.40 25.44
N GLU A 60 11.08 1.28 25.47
CA GLU A 60 11.00 0.24 26.52
C GLU A 60 9.57 -0.32 26.68
N VAL A 61 8.85 -0.46 25.56
CA VAL A 61 7.49 -0.98 25.52
C VAL A 61 7.42 -2.28 24.73
N ASP A 62 6.51 -3.17 25.08
CA ASP A 62 6.28 -4.40 24.32
C ASP A 62 5.26 -4.16 23.19
N VAL A 63 5.73 -4.19 21.95
CA VAL A 63 4.91 -4.00 20.73
C VAL A 63 4.62 -5.35 20.10
N ARG A 64 3.46 -5.92 20.41
CA ARG A 64 3.02 -7.23 19.89
C ARG A 64 2.10 -7.08 18.67
N GLU A 65 1.28 -6.05 18.68
CA GLU A 65 0.25 -5.85 17.66
C GLU A 65 0.81 -5.58 16.26
N ASN A 66 0.13 -6.10 15.26
CA ASN A 66 0.41 -5.78 13.87
C ASN A 66 -0.25 -4.44 13.50
N PRO A 67 0.31 -3.70 12.52
CA PRO A 67 -0.36 -2.52 12.00
C PRO A 67 -1.76 -2.86 11.49
N THR A 68 -2.75 -2.11 11.94
CA THR A 68 -4.15 -2.28 11.53
C THR A 68 -4.71 -0.95 11.05
N ILE A 69 -5.68 -1.02 10.16
CA ILE A 69 -6.46 0.14 9.72
C ILE A 69 -7.87 -0.01 10.26
N ASN A 70 -8.26 0.88 11.17
CA ASN A 70 -9.63 0.91 11.70
C ASN A 70 -10.56 1.57 10.68
N LEU A 71 -11.54 0.82 10.21
CA LEU A 71 -12.57 1.30 9.30
C LEU A 71 -13.92 1.35 10.02
N LYS A 72 -14.70 2.38 9.73
CA LYS A 72 -16.11 2.43 10.16
C LYS A 72 -16.88 1.36 9.40
N GLN A 73 -17.66 0.55 10.11
CA GLN A 73 -18.42 -0.54 9.51
C GLN A 73 -19.39 -0.03 8.42
N ASP A 74 -20.04 1.10 8.65
CA ASP A 74 -20.91 1.72 7.64
C ASP A 74 -20.21 1.99 6.32
N SER A 75 -18.93 2.40 6.37
CA SER A 75 -18.13 2.65 5.14
C SER A 75 -17.82 1.34 4.39
N VAL A 76 -17.62 0.25 5.13
CA VAL A 76 -17.38 -1.09 4.57
C VAL A 76 -18.65 -1.62 3.92
N ASP A 77 -19.79 -1.49 4.61
CA ASP A 77 -21.10 -1.95 4.11
C ASP A 77 -21.55 -1.13 2.91
N GLN A 78 -21.33 0.18 2.94
CA GLN A 78 -21.63 1.05 1.82
C GLN A 78 -20.76 0.73 0.59
N ALA A 79 -19.47 0.45 0.78
CA ALA A 79 -18.59 0.02 -0.30
C ALA A 79 -19.07 -1.31 -0.90
N LYS A 80 -19.43 -2.29 -0.06
CA LYS A 80 -19.99 -3.57 -0.50
C LYS A 80 -21.23 -3.39 -1.37
N LYS A 81 -22.16 -2.53 -0.94
CA LYS A 81 -23.38 -2.22 -1.67
C LYS A 81 -23.12 -1.48 -2.99
N ASN A 82 -22.32 -0.40 -2.94
CA ASN A 82 -22.09 0.46 -4.10
C ASN A 82 -21.36 -0.24 -5.25
N TYR A 83 -20.51 -1.21 -4.93
CA TYR A 83 -19.71 -1.97 -5.91
C TYR A 83 -20.25 -3.37 -6.15
N SER A 84 -21.44 -3.71 -5.61
CA SER A 84 -22.09 -5.02 -5.75
C SER A 84 -21.12 -6.16 -5.46
N ILE A 85 -20.44 -6.08 -4.30
CA ILE A 85 -19.47 -7.09 -3.90
C ILE A 85 -20.24 -8.25 -3.28
N ASN A 86 -20.31 -9.36 -4.00
CA ASN A 86 -21.09 -10.53 -3.61
C ASN A 86 -20.20 -11.61 -2.98
N SER A 87 -20.76 -12.41 -2.11
CA SER A 87 -20.06 -13.52 -1.45
C SER A 87 -20.05 -14.82 -2.27
N ASP A 88 -20.80 -14.89 -3.36
CA ASP A 88 -20.90 -16.02 -4.28
C ASP A 88 -19.84 -15.98 -5.41
N GLU A 89 -19.03 -14.94 -5.44
CA GLU A 89 -17.91 -14.77 -6.35
C GLU A 89 -16.63 -14.38 -5.60
N ILE A 90 -15.47 -14.68 -6.18
CA ILE A 90 -14.18 -14.30 -5.63
C ILE A 90 -13.87 -12.87 -6.04
N ASN A 91 -13.80 -11.97 -5.07
CA ASN A 91 -13.49 -10.56 -5.29
C ASN A 91 -12.00 -10.33 -5.12
N ILE A 92 -11.33 -9.87 -6.18
CA ILE A 92 -9.87 -9.77 -6.26
C ILE A 92 -9.47 -8.32 -6.53
N VAL A 93 -8.61 -7.76 -5.69
CA VAL A 93 -7.96 -6.47 -5.97
C VAL A 93 -6.70 -6.71 -6.77
N LEU A 94 -6.55 -6.00 -7.89
CA LEU A 94 -5.31 -5.94 -8.66
C LEU A 94 -4.69 -4.54 -8.49
N GLY A 95 -3.57 -4.47 -7.76
CA GLY A 95 -2.78 -3.25 -7.59
C GLY A 95 -1.77 -3.12 -8.71
N THR A 96 -2.09 -2.34 -9.73
CA THR A 96 -1.24 -2.20 -10.92
C THR A 96 -0.19 -1.09 -10.80
N GLY A 97 -0.28 -0.26 -9.76
CA GLY A 97 0.69 0.80 -9.49
C GLY A 97 2.05 0.30 -9.02
N GLY A 98 3.09 1.11 -9.20
CA GLY A 98 4.44 0.80 -8.73
C GLY A 98 5.40 1.97 -8.89
N SER A 99 6.34 2.13 -7.96
CA SER A 99 7.25 3.29 -7.90
C SER A 99 8.37 3.34 -8.94
N GLY A 100 8.37 2.45 -9.93
CA GLY A 100 9.37 2.40 -11.00
C GLY A 100 9.07 1.31 -12.03
N GLU A 101 9.67 1.41 -13.22
CA GLU A 101 9.45 0.44 -14.31
C GLU A 101 9.75 -1.01 -13.88
N THR A 102 10.84 -1.21 -13.15
CA THR A 102 11.28 -2.54 -12.69
C THR A 102 10.36 -3.17 -11.65
N LYS A 103 9.47 -2.37 -11.07
CA LYS A 103 8.50 -2.80 -10.05
C LYS A 103 7.08 -2.95 -10.59
N ARG A 104 6.87 -2.67 -11.86
CA ARG A 104 5.56 -2.78 -12.51
C ARG A 104 5.48 -4.03 -13.37
N VAL A 105 4.51 -4.85 -13.06
CA VAL A 105 4.14 -6.02 -13.87
C VAL A 105 3.33 -5.55 -15.07
N SER A 106 3.58 -6.12 -16.24
CA SER A 106 2.87 -5.75 -17.46
C SER A 106 1.39 -6.14 -17.43
N SER A 107 0.56 -5.42 -18.16
CA SER A 107 -0.86 -5.75 -18.36
C SER A 107 -1.09 -7.17 -18.85
N LYS A 108 -0.20 -7.70 -19.69
CA LYS A 108 -0.27 -9.08 -20.21
C LYS A 108 -0.29 -10.11 -19.10
N ILE A 109 0.57 -9.94 -18.09
CA ILE A 109 0.63 -10.86 -16.93
C ILE A 109 -0.64 -10.75 -16.08
N PHE A 110 -1.13 -9.53 -15.82
CA PHE A 110 -2.41 -9.36 -15.13
C PHE A 110 -3.57 -10.04 -15.88
N ILE A 111 -3.66 -9.84 -17.20
CA ILE A 111 -4.69 -10.47 -18.04
C ILE A 111 -4.58 -12.00 -18.00
N GLU A 112 -3.36 -12.55 -18.02
CA GLU A 112 -3.14 -14.00 -17.92
C GLU A 112 -3.57 -14.54 -16.55
N VAL A 113 -3.22 -13.86 -15.47
CA VAL A 113 -3.66 -14.22 -14.11
C VAL A 113 -5.18 -14.19 -14.01
N MET A 114 -5.84 -13.15 -14.54
CA MET A 114 -7.29 -13.03 -14.57
C MET A 114 -7.94 -14.19 -15.35
N LYS A 115 -7.45 -14.50 -16.56
CA LYS A 115 -7.95 -15.62 -17.37
C LYS A 115 -7.82 -16.96 -16.64
N ASN A 116 -6.68 -17.20 -16.01
CA ASN A 116 -6.44 -18.44 -15.28
C ASN A 116 -7.29 -18.54 -14.00
N THR A 117 -7.61 -17.41 -13.37
CA THR A 117 -8.47 -17.38 -12.19
C THR A 117 -9.94 -17.63 -12.56
N LEU A 118 -10.43 -17.02 -13.64
CA LEU A 118 -11.80 -17.23 -14.16
C LEU A 118 -12.09 -18.69 -14.55
N LYS A 119 -11.06 -19.44 -14.97
CA LYS A 119 -11.21 -20.88 -15.22
C LYS A 119 -11.52 -21.68 -13.96
N LYS A 120 -11.21 -21.14 -12.77
CA LYS A 120 -11.39 -21.82 -11.48
C LYS A 120 -12.71 -21.46 -10.80
N GLY A 121 -13.37 -20.39 -11.22
CA GLY A 121 -14.64 -19.97 -10.63
C GLY A 121 -15.05 -18.54 -11.02
N LYS A 122 -16.20 -18.12 -10.53
CA LYS A 122 -16.70 -16.77 -10.73
C LYS A 122 -15.83 -15.77 -9.98
N CYS A 123 -15.31 -14.77 -10.70
CA CYS A 123 -14.44 -13.75 -10.12
C CYS A 123 -14.83 -12.34 -10.59
N LYS A 124 -14.57 -11.37 -9.74
CA LYS A 124 -14.66 -9.94 -10.03
C LYS A 124 -13.32 -9.28 -9.69
N PHE A 125 -12.81 -8.41 -10.55
CA PHE A 125 -11.52 -7.78 -10.41
C PHE A 125 -11.66 -6.28 -10.19
N PHE A 126 -11.14 -5.80 -9.08
CA PHE A 126 -11.09 -4.38 -8.71
C PHE A 126 -9.70 -3.86 -9.05
N ILE A 127 -9.60 -3.02 -10.09
CA ILE A 127 -8.31 -2.56 -10.61
C ILE A 127 -7.92 -1.27 -9.89
N ALA A 128 -7.05 -1.39 -8.88
CA ALA A 128 -6.51 -0.26 -8.14
C ALA A 128 -5.23 0.25 -8.82
N THR A 129 -5.27 1.48 -9.31
CA THR A 129 -4.16 2.12 -10.01
C THR A 129 -4.02 3.57 -9.58
N GLY A 130 -2.81 4.12 -9.68
CA GLY A 130 -2.55 5.55 -9.53
C GLY A 130 -2.87 6.33 -10.80
N ASN A 131 -2.41 7.59 -10.83
CA ASN A 131 -2.66 8.52 -11.94
C ASN A 131 -1.44 8.73 -12.84
N ALA A 132 -0.37 7.95 -12.67
CA ALA A 132 0.78 8.01 -13.57
C ALA A 132 0.38 7.48 -14.96
N LYS A 133 0.94 8.09 -16.01
CA LYS A 133 0.61 7.74 -17.40
C LYS A 133 0.72 6.24 -17.66
N GLU A 134 1.81 5.66 -17.22
CA GLU A 134 2.11 4.23 -17.44
C GLU A 134 1.12 3.31 -16.68
N GLU A 135 0.62 3.76 -15.53
CA GLU A 135 -0.37 3.02 -14.75
C GLU A 135 -1.74 3.06 -15.42
N ILE A 136 -2.10 4.22 -15.96
CA ILE A 136 -3.34 4.36 -16.76
C ILE A 136 -3.26 3.54 -18.06
N GLU A 137 -2.09 3.47 -18.72
CA GLU A 137 -1.89 2.62 -19.89
C GLU A 137 -2.10 1.13 -19.56
N ILE A 138 -1.66 0.65 -18.41
CA ILE A 138 -1.91 -0.73 -17.96
C ILE A 138 -3.41 -0.95 -17.74
N LEU A 139 -4.09 -0.03 -17.07
CA LEU A 139 -5.53 -0.10 -16.86
C LEU A 139 -6.28 -0.15 -18.20
N ASP A 140 -5.96 0.74 -19.12
CA ASP A 140 -6.60 0.82 -20.44
C ASP A 140 -6.43 -0.48 -21.24
N GLN A 141 -5.25 -1.10 -21.16
CA GLN A 141 -4.99 -2.37 -21.84
C GLN A 141 -5.82 -3.51 -21.22
N ILE A 142 -6.00 -3.53 -19.91
CA ILE A 142 -6.87 -4.50 -19.23
C ILE A 142 -8.34 -4.27 -19.65
N LEU A 143 -8.81 -3.02 -19.65
CA LEU A 143 -10.18 -2.68 -19.99
C LEU A 143 -10.51 -2.83 -21.49
N LYS A 144 -9.51 -2.87 -22.37
CA LYS A 144 -9.66 -3.20 -23.81
C LYS A 144 -9.65 -4.70 -24.09
N SER A 145 -9.33 -5.53 -23.10
CA SER A 145 -9.35 -6.98 -23.24
C SER A 145 -10.76 -7.56 -23.20
N ASP A 146 -10.88 -8.83 -23.52
CA ASP A 146 -12.09 -9.64 -23.39
C ASP A 146 -12.57 -9.83 -21.94
N LEU A 147 -11.81 -9.32 -20.96
CA LEU A 147 -12.11 -9.42 -19.54
C LEU A 147 -12.78 -8.16 -18.94
N LYS A 148 -13.09 -7.17 -19.75
CA LYS A 148 -13.64 -5.87 -19.31
C LYS A 148 -14.87 -6.03 -18.42
N GLU A 149 -15.76 -6.96 -18.73
CA GLU A 149 -17.01 -7.19 -18.00
C GLU A 149 -16.79 -7.68 -16.55
N TYR A 150 -15.62 -8.28 -16.27
CA TYR A 150 -15.24 -8.73 -14.94
C TYR A 150 -14.48 -7.65 -14.14
N CYS A 151 -14.22 -6.48 -14.72
CA CYS A 151 -13.37 -5.43 -14.15
C CYS A 151 -14.17 -4.25 -13.60
N ILE A 152 -13.78 -3.80 -12.43
CA ILE A 152 -14.22 -2.53 -11.84
C ILE A 152 -12.98 -1.65 -11.65
N PRO A 153 -12.81 -0.58 -12.44
CA PRO A 153 -11.71 0.35 -12.27
C PRO A 153 -11.92 1.21 -11.01
N LEU A 154 -10.86 1.35 -10.21
CA LEU A 154 -10.83 2.17 -9.00
C LEU A 154 -9.93 3.42 -9.16
N ASN A 155 -9.53 3.75 -10.38
CA ASN A 155 -8.79 4.96 -10.69
C ASN A 155 -9.63 6.20 -10.29
N ASN A 156 -8.95 7.30 -9.96
CA ASN A 156 -9.58 8.55 -9.50
C ASN A 156 -10.36 8.48 -8.17
N LEU A 157 -10.26 7.37 -7.45
CA LEU A 157 -10.80 7.27 -6.10
C LEU A 157 -9.76 7.70 -5.06
N ASN A 158 -10.23 8.42 -4.04
CA ASN A 158 -9.41 8.69 -2.88
C ASN A 158 -9.14 7.39 -2.09
N ILE A 159 -7.97 7.29 -1.48
CA ILE A 159 -7.56 6.13 -0.68
C ILE A 159 -8.59 5.76 0.39
N SER A 160 -9.24 6.74 1.01
CA SER A 160 -10.30 6.53 2.00
C SER A 160 -11.54 5.80 1.44
N LYS A 161 -11.78 5.86 0.12
CA LYS A 161 -12.84 5.13 -0.57
C LYS A 161 -12.39 3.76 -1.07
N ILE A 162 -11.10 3.63 -1.41
CA ILE A 162 -10.53 2.36 -1.89
C ILE A 162 -10.37 1.35 -0.76
N ILE A 163 -9.91 1.76 0.43
CA ILE A 163 -9.65 0.85 1.56
C ILE A 163 -10.91 0.05 1.98
N PRO A 164 -12.11 0.63 2.11
CA PRO A 164 -13.33 -0.12 2.38
C PRO A 164 -13.69 -1.16 1.29
N ILE A 165 -13.35 -0.89 0.03
CA ILE A 165 -13.53 -1.85 -1.08
C ILE A 165 -12.55 -3.01 -0.90
N ILE A 166 -11.28 -2.73 -0.67
CA ILE A 166 -10.23 -3.74 -0.42
C ILE A 166 -10.62 -4.64 0.76
N LYS A 167 -11.18 -4.07 1.83
CA LYS A 167 -11.64 -4.81 3.01
C LYS A 167 -12.70 -5.86 2.67
N ASN A 168 -13.51 -5.63 1.65
CA ASN A 168 -14.54 -6.55 1.18
C ASN A 168 -14.02 -7.58 0.15
N CYS A 169 -12.78 -7.47 -0.30
CA CYS A 169 -12.19 -8.40 -1.27
C CYS A 169 -11.54 -9.59 -0.57
N ASN A 170 -11.50 -10.72 -1.28
CA ASN A 170 -10.94 -11.98 -0.78
C ASN A 170 -9.42 -12.05 -0.96
N ILE A 171 -8.91 -11.47 -2.05
CA ILE A 171 -7.51 -11.57 -2.45
C ILE A 171 -7.03 -10.22 -2.94
N ALA A 172 -5.78 -9.89 -2.64
CA ALA A 172 -5.07 -8.76 -3.25
C ALA A 172 -3.80 -9.26 -3.96
N ILE A 173 -3.62 -8.85 -5.21
CA ILE A 173 -2.44 -9.13 -6.04
C ILE A 173 -1.88 -7.77 -6.45
N CYS A 174 -0.71 -7.41 -5.95
CA CYS A 174 -0.13 -6.08 -6.11
C CYS A 174 1.32 -6.17 -6.59
N ASN A 175 1.75 -5.12 -7.29
CA ASN A 175 3.17 -4.85 -7.51
C ASN A 175 3.87 -4.53 -6.16
N ASP A 176 5.21 -4.69 -6.15
CA ASP A 176 6.06 -4.32 -5.00
C ASP A 176 6.41 -2.81 -4.99
#